data_27e8edf9389de7ff54c9306217a0db11
#
_entry.id   27e8edf9389de7ff54c9306217a0db11
#
_cell.length_a   1.000
_cell.length_b   1.000
_cell.length_c   1.000
_cell.angle_alpha   90.00
_cell.angle_beta   90.00
_cell.angle_gamma   90.00
#
_symmetry.space_group_name_H-M   'P 1'
#
loop_
_entity.id
_entity.type
_entity.pdbx_description
1 polymer ?
#
loop_
_entity_poly.entity_id
_entity_poly.type
_entity_poly.pdbx_seq_one_letter_code
_entity_poly.pdbx_strand_id
1 'polypeptide(L)'
;MSAVYRARDLHFPNIVKLVAVKEMMTQTSDPVVRETMFRNFEREAHIIASLSHPAIPHIYDYFTIGDRAYLVLEYINGQDLENVLQSTEGFLPEAQVLAWGIELCDVLHYLHSRQPSPVIFRDMKPSNVMITQSGKVMVVDFGIAKLFQSGQKGTMIGTEGYAPPEQYRGEATPLVDIYALGATLHHLLTRRDPRTEPPFSFHERPIRKINPSVSPELAAIVERAVSYDPSGRFQSALEMKEALMAVARKTGSLSWLGATTQRSTSALGTGLINKSDIKPLWVFEAEDEIRGTPHFYDGTVYVGSYDTNVYALQASNGKMLWKFPTHGGVVTRPLADKEHLYFGSRDGHFYALLRKHGRQVWQYPTGQAIYSSPRMAEGYLFFGSDDGLLHVVHAASGRRAWSFDTASPIRSTPYVDGQHLYFGTEDGDFYCLDLRGKITWRYRSKRGITSSPTLHEGTIYFADLGGVLYALDAQSGWVIWRFRMDKGTISSPAVTDRYVVLGSADTSIYCVATDRGREVWRFKTDHQVPGSPVIFQDAVYIGSADGNLYCLELQSGRLRWKFPTDGPITGSPVIYNNVIYFGSTDHRLYALVIN
;
A
#
# COMPACT_ATOMS: atom_id res chain seq x y z
N MET A 1 6.27 26.83 20.55
CA MET A 1 5.30 25.74 20.83
C MET A 1 4.50 25.52 19.55
N SER A 2 4.10 24.30 19.25
CA SER A 2 3.20 24.00 18.14
C SER A 2 1.83 23.59 18.69
N ALA A 3 0.76 23.99 18.03
CA ALA A 3 -0.59 23.51 18.30
C ALA A 3 -1.03 22.59 17.14
N VAL A 4 -1.77 21.53 17.44
CA VAL A 4 -2.31 20.63 16.43
C VAL A 4 -3.83 20.67 16.50
N TYR A 5 -4.46 20.98 15.37
CA TYR A 5 -5.90 21.10 15.23
C TYR A 5 -6.44 19.97 14.37
N ARG A 6 -7.59 19.42 14.75
CA ARG A 6 -8.38 18.59 13.86
C ARG A 6 -9.20 19.49 12.95
N ALA A 7 -9.01 19.39 11.65
CA ALA A 7 -9.68 20.19 10.64
C ALA A 7 -10.38 19.30 9.60
N ARG A 8 -11.27 19.89 8.83
CA ARG A 8 -11.95 19.26 7.71
C ARG A 8 -11.39 19.84 6.41
N ASP A 9 -11.00 18.97 5.48
CA ASP A 9 -10.61 19.35 4.13
C ASP A 9 -11.88 19.73 3.34
N LEU A 10 -11.99 21.01 2.98
CA LEU A 10 -13.16 21.57 2.27
C LEU A 10 -13.08 21.42 0.76
N HIS A 11 -11.95 20.98 0.20
CA HIS A 11 -11.84 20.65 -1.23
C HIS A 11 -12.77 19.49 -1.61
N PHE A 12 -13.21 18.70 -0.63
CA PHE A 12 -14.18 17.62 -0.81
C PHE A 12 -15.48 17.93 -0.03
N PRO A 13 -16.36 18.82 -0.54
CA PRO A 13 -17.52 19.33 0.21
C PRO A 13 -18.51 18.23 0.62
N ASN A 14 -18.57 17.13 -0.15
CA ASN A 14 -19.50 16.01 0.07
C ASN A 14 -18.87 14.84 0.85
N ILE A 15 -17.61 14.93 1.26
CA ILE A 15 -16.88 13.91 2.03
C ILE A 15 -16.31 14.56 3.26
N VAL A 16 -16.50 13.94 4.43
CA VAL A 16 -15.83 14.37 5.65
C VAL A 16 -14.42 13.79 5.65
N LYS A 17 -13.47 14.49 5.01
CA LYS A 17 -12.05 14.17 5.08
C LYS A 17 -11.43 14.97 6.20
N LEU A 18 -11.04 14.29 7.28
CA LEU A 18 -10.34 14.91 8.39
C LEU A 18 -8.84 14.98 8.10
N VAL A 19 -8.23 16.08 8.53
CA VAL A 19 -6.79 16.32 8.48
C VAL A 19 -6.32 16.86 9.84
N ALA A 20 -5.05 16.65 10.15
CA ALA A 20 -4.39 17.30 11.28
C ALA A 20 -3.63 18.53 10.77
N VAL A 21 -3.88 19.69 11.34
CA VAL A 21 -3.18 20.93 10.98
C VAL A 21 -2.27 21.32 12.15
N LYS A 22 -0.98 21.22 11.94
CA LYS A 22 0.05 21.60 12.90
C LYS A 22 0.44 23.05 12.65
N GLU A 23 0.15 23.92 13.60
CA GLU A 23 0.50 25.34 13.59
C GLU A 23 1.82 25.54 14.33
N MET A 24 2.74 26.25 13.71
CA MET A 24 3.93 26.73 14.40
C MET A 24 3.67 28.11 14.98
N MET A 25 3.74 28.20 16.31
CA MET A 25 3.62 29.47 17.04
C MET A 25 5.00 30.08 17.27
N THR A 26 5.25 31.26 16.73
CA THR A 26 6.44 32.06 17.03
C THR A 26 6.13 33.02 18.18
N GLN A 27 6.79 32.81 19.32
CA GLN A 27 6.68 33.73 20.47
C GLN A 27 7.80 34.77 20.50
N THR A 28 8.61 34.88 19.44
CA THR A 28 9.72 35.81 19.39
C THR A 28 9.39 37.05 18.57
N SER A 29 9.75 38.22 19.08
CA SER A 29 9.70 39.49 18.35
C SER A 29 10.94 39.73 17.48
N ASP A 30 11.99 38.91 17.61
CA ASP A 30 13.19 39.02 16.79
C ASP A 30 12.96 38.45 15.38
N PRO A 31 13.06 39.29 14.32
CA PRO A 31 12.81 38.85 12.94
C PRO A 31 13.79 37.79 12.46
N VAL A 32 15.07 37.83 12.89
CA VAL A 32 16.09 36.87 12.46
C VAL A 32 15.85 35.47 13.05
N VAL A 33 15.49 35.44 14.35
CA VAL A 33 15.15 34.21 15.04
C VAL A 33 13.88 33.60 14.42
N ARG A 34 12.89 34.45 14.12
CA ARG A 34 11.65 34.03 13.49
C ARG A 34 11.87 33.42 12.11
N GLU A 35 12.64 34.08 11.24
CA GLU A 35 12.96 33.56 9.90
C GLU A 35 13.70 32.23 9.98
N THR A 36 14.63 32.09 10.91
CA THR A 36 15.34 30.84 11.16
C THR A 36 14.38 29.71 11.58
N MET A 37 13.41 30.01 12.44
CA MET A 37 12.39 29.03 12.85
C MET A 37 11.49 28.60 11.67
N PHE A 38 11.10 29.53 10.80
CA PHE A 38 10.33 29.20 9.58
C PHE A 38 11.11 28.29 8.64
N ARG A 39 12.37 28.61 8.34
CA ARG A 39 13.22 27.77 7.49
C ARG A 39 13.41 26.36 8.07
N ASN A 40 13.54 26.26 9.38
CA ASN A 40 13.66 24.95 10.03
C ASN A 40 12.36 24.13 9.93
N PHE A 41 11.21 24.77 10.09
CA PHE A 41 9.91 24.13 9.96
C PHE A 41 9.63 23.68 8.51
N GLU A 42 9.97 24.52 7.54
CA GLU A 42 9.92 24.18 6.12
C GLU A 42 10.83 23.00 5.78
N ARG A 43 12.05 22.97 6.34
CA ARG A 43 12.97 21.85 6.16
C ARG A 43 12.42 20.57 6.80
N GLU A 44 11.81 20.65 7.98
CA GLU A 44 11.10 19.53 8.60
C GLU A 44 10.00 19.00 7.66
N ALA A 45 9.16 19.89 7.12
CA ALA A 45 8.13 19.54 6.17
C ALA A 45 8.69 18.82 4.93
N HIS A 46 9.76 19.32 4.34
CA HIS A 46 10.40 18.70 3.18
C HIS A 46 10.98 17.31 3.50
N ILE A 47 11.60 17.12 4.66
CA ILE A 47 12.13 15.82 5.07
C ILE A 47 10.97 14.83 5.23
N ILE A 48 9.91 15.19 5.98
CA ILE A 48 8.79 14.29 6.20
C ILE A 48 8.05 14.01 4.88
N ALA A 49 7.91 15.00 3.98
CA ALA A 49 7.32 14.83 2.65
C ALA A 49 8.10 13.84 1.76
N SER A 50 9.40 13.69 1.99
CA SER A 50 10.23 12.71 1.29
C SER A 50 10.15 11.30 1.85
N LEU A 51 9.49 11.11 3.02
CA LEU A 51 9.35 9.82 3.66
C LEU A 51 8.07 9.12 3.22
N SER A 52 8.19 7.83 2.91
CA SER A 52 7.05 6.95 2.60
C SER A 52 7.17 5.69 3.44
N HIS A 53 6.41 5.63 4.53
CA HIS A 53 6.39 4.49 5.45
C HIS A 53 5.01 4.37 6.08
N PRO A 54 4.44 3.14 6.23
CA PRO A 54 3.09 2.94 6.76
C PRO A 54 2.83 3.48 8.17
N ALA A 55 3.89 3.70 8.94
CA ALA A 55 3.83 4.23 10.30
C ALA A 55 4.23 5.71 10.40
N ILE A 56 4.33 6.42 9.29
CA ILE A 56 4.62 7.86 9.21
C ILE A 56 3.43 8.53 8.51
N PRO A 57 2.78 9.55 9.12
CA PRO A 57 1.64 10.23 8.50
C PRO A 57 2.04 10.97 7.23
N HIS A 58 1.17 10.91 6.21
CA HIS A 58 1.37 11.66 4.98
C HIS A 58 1.23 13.15 5.22
N ILE A 59 2.10 13.95 4.57
CA ILE A 59 1.92 15.38 4.43
C ILE A 59 1.05 15.64 3.21
N TYR A 60 0.00 16.46 3.40
CA TYR A 60 -0.89 16.86 2.30
C TYR A 60 -0.57 18.25 1.77
N ASP A 61 -0.13 19.16 2.66
CA ASP A 61 0.16 20.55 2.28
C ASP A 61 1.03 21.25 3.32
N TYR A 62 1.69 22.32 2.90
CA TYR A 62 2.42 23.26 3.74
C TYR A 62 2.17 24.67 3.24
N PHE A 63 1.77 25.57 4.12
CA PHE A 63 1.52 26.97 3.76
C PHE A 63 1.80 27.91 4.92
N THR A 64 1.95 29.20 4.59
CA THR A 64 2.12 30.29 5.56
C THR A 64 1.01 31.31 5.44
N ILE A 65 0.54 31.82 6.57
CA ILE A 65 -0.44 32.93 6.64
C ILE A 65 0.11 33.96 7.60
N GLY A 66 0.49 35.12 7.09
CA GLY A 66 1.13 36.16 7.89
C GLY A 66 2.45 35.68 8.50
N ASP A 67 2.51 35.67 9.82
CA ASP A 67 3.67 35.24 10.61
C ASP A 67 3.54 33.82 11.20
N ARG A 68 2.65 33.02 10.64
CA ARG A 68 2.39 31.64 11.07
C ARG A 68 2.62 30.66 9.95
N ALA A 69 3.18 29.49 10.25
CA ALA A 69 3.34 28.39 9.33
C ALA A 69 2.46 27.20 9.74
N TYR A 70 1.90 26.54 8.76
CA TYR A 70 0.95 25.44 8.92
C TYR A 70 1.40 24.23 8.11
N LEU A 71 1.30 23.06 8.72
CA LEU A 71 1.56 21.78 8.08
C LEU A 71 0.27 20.94 8.13
N VAL A 72 -0.22 20.53 6.97
CA VAL A 72 -1.41 19.70 6.86
C VAL A 72 -1.00 18.24 6.73
N LEU A 73 -1.39 17.44 7.71
CA LEU A 73 -0.99 16.04 7.85
C LEU A 73 -2.22 15.13 7.79
N GLU A 74 -1.94 13.86 7.53
CA GLU A 74 -2.92 12.79 7.73
C GLU A 74 -3.47 12.81 9.16
N TYR A 75 -4.80 12.78 9.28
CA TYR A 75 -5.46 12.67 10.58
C TYR A 75 -5.43 11.21 11.05
N ILE A 76 -4.74 10.96 12.15
CA ILE A 76 -4.66 9.65 12.76
C ILE A 76 -5.81 9.49 13.76
N ASN A 77 -6.74 8.57 13.47
CA ASN A 77 -7.80 8.21 14.37
C ASN A 77 -7.30 7.18 15.40
N GLY A 78 -6.84 7.66 16.55
CA GLY A 78 -6.19 6.82 17.55
C GLY A 78 -5.87 7.61 18.83
N GLN A 79 -5.08 7.00 19.70
CA GLN A 79 -4.58 7.59 20.94
C GLN A 79 -3.05 7.51 20.97
N ASP A 80 -2.38 8.49 21.55
CA ASP A 80 -0.96 8.38 21.83
C ASP A 80 -0.69 7.43 23.03
N LEU A 81 0.54 6.91 23.10
CA LEU A 81 0.92 5.97 24.15
C LEU A 81 0.93 6.58 25.57
N GLU A 82 1.05 7.91 25.69
CA GLU A 82 0.90 8.61 26.97
C GLU A 82 -0.55 8.49 27.48
N ASN A 83 -1.53 8.76 26.62
CA ASN A 83 -2.96 8.58 26.94
C ASN A 83 -3.32 7.12 27.19
N VAL A 84 -2.73 6.18 26.43
CA VAL A 84 -2.90 4.74 26.68
C VAL A 84 -2.40 4.37 28.09
N LEU A 85 -1.22 4.85 28.47
CA LEU A 85 -0.71 4.64 29.84
C LEU A 85 -1.64 5.21 30.92
N GLN A 86 -2.15 6.43 30.70
CA GLN A 86 -3.03 7.08 31.69
C GLN A 86 -4.39 6.38 31.82
N SER A 87 -4.94 5.87 30.72
CA SER A 87 -6.25 5.21 30.69
C SER A 87 -6.22 3.72 31.08
N THR A 88 -5.05 3.11 31.17
CA THR A 88 -4.92 1.69 31.54
C THR A 88 -4.70 1.54 33.05
N GLU A 89 -5.49 0.71 33.69
CA GLU A 89 -5.25 0.33 35.08
C GLU A 89 -4.18 -0.80 35.15
N GLY A 90 -3.19 -0.63 36.05
CA GLY A 90 -2.09 -1.60 36.19
C GLY A 90 -1.04 -1.50 35.09
N PHE A 91 -0.25 -2.56 34.92
CA PHE A 91 0.81 -2.62 33.91
C PHE A 91 0.27 -3.02 32.54
N LEU A 92 0.85 -2.47 31.48
CA LEU A 92 0.57 -2.90 30.12
C LEU A 92 1.05 -4.34 29.91
N PRO A 93 0.34 -5.16 29.14
CA PRO A 93 0.79 -6.52 28.80
C PRO A 93 2.14 -6.48 28.07
N GLU A 94 3.08 -7.32 28.52
CA GLU A 94 4.42 -7.44 27.92
C GLU A 94 4.33 -7.66 26.40
N ALA A 95 3.46 -8.58 25.96
CA ALA A 95 3.28 -8.90 24.55
C ALA A 95 2.91 -7.70 23.70
N GLN A 96 2.10 -6.78 24.25
CA GLN A 96 1.68 -5.57 23.56
C GLN A 96 2.83 -4.56 23.44
N VAL A 97 3.56 -4.32 24.54
CA VAL A 97 4.73 -3.41 24.53
C VAL A 97 5.82 -3.94 23.61
N LEU A 98 6.02 -5.26 23.61
CA LEU A 98 6.96 -5.94 22.72
C LEU A 98 6.60 -5.76 21.24
N ALA A 99 5.31 -5.90 20.89
CA ALA A 99 4.82 -5.69 19.54
C ALA A 99 5.07 -4.25 19.07
N TRP A 100 4.72 -3.26 19.88
CA TRP A 100 4.99 -1.84 19.56
C TRP A 100 6.49 -1.57 19.43
N GLY A 101 7.32 -2.14 20.29
CA GLY A 101 8.78 -2.00 20.20
C GLY A 101 9.35 -2.52 18.88
N ILE A 102 8.84 -3.63 18.38
CA ILE A 102 9.24 -4.20 17.08
C ILE A 102 8.83 -3.29 15.92
N GLU A 103 7.58 -2.77 15.90
CA GLU A 103 7.11 -1.84 14.88
C GLU A 103 7.90 -0.52 14.91
N LEU A 104 8.21 0.01 16.09
CA LEU A 104 9.04 1.21 16.25
C LEU A 104 10.47 1.00 15.75
N CYS A 105 11.05 -0.19 15.97
CA CYS A 105 12.35 -0.53 15.39
C CYS A 105 12.30 -0.53 13.84
N ASP A 106 11.21 -0.95 13.22
CA ASP A 106 11.04 -0.88 11.76
C ASP A 106 11.07 0.55 11.24
N VAL A 107 10.33 1.45 11.89
CA VAL A 107 10.33 2.88 11.55
C VAL A 107 11.74 3.46 11.70
N LEU A 108 12.40 3.20 12.82
CA LEU A 108 13.75 3.72 13.06
C LEU A 108 14.76 3.15 12.05
N HIS A 109 14.68 1.85 11.73
CA HIS A 109 15.52 1.26 10.69
C HIS A 109 15.30 1.92 9.32
N TYR A 110 14.05 2.16 8.93
CA TYR A 110 13.72 2.89 7.71
C TYR A 110 14.33 4.29 7.70
N LEU A 111 14.18 5.07 8.79
CA LEU A 111 14.73 6.42 8.90
C LEU A 111 16.26 6.43 8.84
N HIS A 112 16.91 5.52 9.57
CA HIS A 112 18.37 5.42 9.65
C HIS A 112 19.01 4.93 8.34
N SER A 113 18.25 4.26 7.48
CA SER A 113 18.70 3.75 6.17
C SER A 113 18.57 4.77 5.04
N ARG A 114 18.06 5.98 5.30
CA ARG A 114 17.88 7.01 4.25
C ARG A 114 19.21 7.53 3.72
N GLN A 115 19.22 7.82 2.41
CA GLN A 115 20.37 8.39 1.71
C GLN A 115 20.03 9.82 1.27
N PRO A 116 20.99 10.75 1.19
CA PRO A 116 22.45 10.58 1.40
C PRO A 116 22.87 10.55 2.87
N SER A 117 21.99 10.83 3.81
CA SER A 117 22.28 10.80 5.25
C SER A 117 21.11 10.22 6.03
N PRO A 118 21.36 9.50 7.15
CA PRO A 118 20.31 8.98 8.00
C PRO A 118 19.46 10.12 8.56
N VAL A 119 18.15 9.87 8.64
CA VAL A 119 17.20 10.72 9.35
C VAL A 119 17.14 10.24 10.79
N ILE A 120 17.49 11.12 11.74
CA ILE A 120 17.45 10.83 13.18
C ILE A 120 16.17 11.43 13.75
N PHE A 121 15.37 10.62 14.44
CA PHE A 121 14.06 11.04 14.96
C PHE A 121 14.16 11.97 16.17
N ARG A 122 15.08 11.68 17.13
CA ARG A 122 15.50 12.49 18.28
C ARG A 122 14.49 12.76 19.39
N ASP A 123 13.22 12.44 19.21
CA ASP A 123 12.18 12.72 20.21
C ASP A 123 11.22 11.52 20.39
N MET A 124 11.81 10.30 20.46
CA MET A 124 11.05 9.08 20.69
C MET A 124 10.56 9.05 22.15
N LYS A 125 9.23 9.15 22.33
CA LYS A 125 8.55 9.13 23.65
C LYS A 125 7.09 8.75 23.46
N PRO A 126 6.37 8.32 24.52
CA PRO A 126 4.98 7.86 24.40
C PRO A 126 4.03 8.87 23.73
N SER A 127 4.13 10.16 23.98
CA SER A 127 3.26 11.17 23.36
C SER A 127 3.50 11.39 21.87
N ASN A 128 4.63 10.92 21.31
CA ASN A 128 4.95 11.02 19.90
C ASN A 128 4.69 9.71 19.14
N VAL A 129 4.07 8.74 19.78
CA VAL A 129 3.68 7.45 19.21
C VAL A 129 2.19 7.29 19.38
N MET A 130 1.45 7.25 18.28
CA MET A 130 0.00 7.02 18.30
C MET A 130 -0.31 5.57 17.95
N ILE A 131 -1.34 5.03 18.56
CA ILE A 131 -1.94 3.75 18.23
C ILE A 131 -3.29 4.01 17.60
N THR A 132 -3.45 3.61 16.33
CA THR A 132 -4.71 3.74 15.61
C THR A 132 -5.79 2.83 16.19
N GLN A 133 -7.06 3.04 15.84
CA GLN A 133 -8.14 2.12 16.20
C GLN A 133 -7.93 0.69 15.68
N SER A 134 -7.16 0.52 14.60
CA SER A 134 -6.76 -0.80 14.08
C SER A 134 -5.54 -1.40 14.80
N GLY A 135 -4.99 -0.70 15.80
CA GLY A 135 -3.83 -1.15 16.58
C GLY A 135 -2.46 -0.81 15.95
N LYS A 136 -2.41 -0.16 14.78
CA LYS A 136 -1.14 0.23 14.12
C LYS A 136 -0.41 1.32 14.89
N VAL A 137 0.91 1.18 14.96
CA VAL A 137 1.82 2.24 15.43
C VAL A 137 1.96 3.32 14.36
N MET A 138 1.85 4.58 14.78
CA MET A 138 2.11 5.75 13.95
C MET A 138 3.04 6.71 14.70
N VAL A 139 4.16 7.07 14.10
CA VAL A 139 5.13 7.98 14.70
C VAL A 139 4.82 9.41 14.25
N VAL A 140 4.56 10.28 15.21
CA VAL A 140 4.19 11.68 14.98
C VAL A 140 5.26 12.61 15.57
N ASP A 141 5.25 13.87 15.16
CA ASP A 141 6.13 14.91 15.72
C ASP A 141 7.63 14.61 15.58
N PHE A 142 8.13 14.64 14.35
CA PHE A 142 9.55 14.56 14.06
C PHE A 142 10.28 15.75 14.73
N GLY A 143 11.17 15.47 15.67
CA GLY A 143 11.91 16.48 16.43
C GLY A 143 12.97 17.26 15.64
N ILE A 144 12.85 17.30 14.30
CA ILE A 144 13.84 17.89 13.37
C ILE A 144 13.92 19.42 13.53
N ALA A 145 12.81 20.07 13.89
CA ALA A 145 12.79 21.52 14.17
C ALA A 145 13.67 21.92 15.36
N LYS A 146 14.01 20.98 16.23
CA LYS A 146 14.89 21.23 17.39
C LYS A 146 16.39 21.25 17.01
N LEU A 147 16.74 21.09 15.72
CA LEU A 147 18.11 20.93 15.21
C LEU A 147 18.97 22.19 15.20
N PHE A 148 18.40 23.39 15.37
CA PHE A 148 19.11 24.64 15.04
C PHE A 148 19.16 25.68 16.18
N GLN A 149 19.45 25.21 17.39
CA GLN A 149 20.02 26.11 18.39
C GLN A 149 21.51 25.75 18.71
N SER A 150 22.21 25.19 17.74
CA SER A 150 23.69 25.00 17.83
C SER A 150 24.40 26.33 17.68
N GLY A 151 24.52 27.04 18.76
CA GLY A 151 25.22 28.35 18.85
C GLY A 151 25.03 29.06 20.17
N GLN A 152 24.04 28.72 20.94
CA GLN A 152 23.90 29.20 22.33
C GLN A 152 24.15 28.03 23.30
N LYS A 153 25.17 28.15 24.11
CA LYS A 153 25.42 27.28 25.27
C LYS A 153 24.16 27.27 26.14
N GLY A 154 23.44 26.14 26.21
CA GLY A 154 22.38 25.94 27.18
C GLY A 154 20.98 25.52 26.64
N THR A 155 20.77 25.33 25.35
CA THR A 155 19.46 24.84 24.84
C THR A 155 19.43 23.31 24.76
N MET A 156 18.66 22.70 25.64
CA MET A 156 18.41 21.26 25.72
C MET A 156 17.73 20.77 24.43
N ILE A 157 18.42 19.92 23.67
CA ILE A 157 17.88 19.25 22.47
C ILE A 157 17.33 17.89 22.91
N GLY A 158 16.03 17.69 22.82
CA GLY A 158 15.33 16.46 23.22
C GLY A 158 14.39 16.64 24.40
N THR A 159 13.60 15.61 24.68
CA THR A 159 12.75 15.58 25.89
C THR A 159 13.55 15.03 27.06
N GLU A 160 13.59 15.79 28.15
CA GLU A 160 14.26 15.38 29.39
C GLU A 160 13.82 13.97 29.81
N GLY A 161 14.79 13.16 30.26
CA GLY A 161 14.55 11.78 30.66
C GLY A 161 14.57 10.75 29.54
N TYR A 162 14.22 11.11 28.30
CA TYR A 162 14.25 10.18 27.14
C TYR A 162 15.51 10.36 26.28
N ALA A 163 16.14 11.52 26.30
CA ALA A 163 17.33 11.80 25.51
C ALA A 163 18.60 11.24 26.19
N PRO A 164 19.52 10.64 25.43
CA PRO A 164 20.79 10.13 25.96
C PRO A 164 21.81 11.26 26.23
N PRO A 165 22.89 10.98 27.02
CA PRO A 165 23.87 11.98 27.40
C PRO A 165 24.60 12.68 26.24
N GLU A 166 24.88 11.95 25.13
CA GLU A 166 25.53 12.51 23.95
C GLU A 166 24.62 13.49 23.19
N GLN A 167 23.30 13.32 23.24
CA GLN A 167 22.35 14.25 22.63
C GLN A 167 22.38 15.63 23.33
N TYR A 168 22.63 15.67 24.64
CA TYR A 168 22.82 16.92 25.36
C TYR A 168 24.13 17.63 24.97
N ARG A 169 25.08 16.89 24.41
CA ARG A 169 26.33 17.44 23.85
C ARG A 169 26.19 17.87 22.39
N GLY A 170 25.01 17.71 21.80
CA GLY A 170 24.73 18.05 20.40
C GLY A 170 25.11 16.96 19.40
N GLU A 171 25.51 15.78 19.87
CA GLU A 171 25.84 14.64 19.03
C GLU A 171 24.54 13.93 18.61
N ALA A 172 24.36 13.67 17.34
CA ALA A 172 23.17 13.04 16.80
C ALA A 172 23.54 11.92 15.85
N THR A 173 23.49 10.71 16.37
CA THR A 173 23.68 9.47 15.62
C THR A 173 22.41 8.60 15.70
N PRO A 174 22.25 7.57 14.88
CA PRO A 174 21.16 6.59 15.02
C PRO A 174 21.02 6.01 16.44
N LEU A 175 22.12 5.98 17.22
CA LEU A 175 22.12 5.39 18.55
C LEU A 175 21.37 6.24 19.61
N VAL A 176 21.10 7.52 19.31
CA VAL A 176 20.25 8.34 20.20
C VAL A 176 18.79 7.85 20.17
N ASP A 177 18.31 7.42 18.99
CA ASP A 177 16.96 6.89 18.84
C ASP A 177 16.81 5.50 19.49
N ILE A 178 17.86 4.69 19.48
CA ILE A 178 17.90 3.39 20.19
C ILE A 178 17.73 3.58 21.70
N TYR A 179 18.44 4.54 22.28
CA TYR A 179 18.30 4.88 23.68
C TYR A 179 16.89 5.42 24.00
N ALA A 180 16.40 6.36 23.21
CA ALA A 180 15.08 6.96 23.41
C ALA A 180 13.94 5.92 23.27
N LEU A 181 14.08 4.95 22.35
CA LEU A 181 13.16 3.81 22.27
C LEU A 181 13.26 2.94 23.52
N GLY A 182 14.47 2.63 24.00
CA GLY A 182 14.69 1.92 25.25
C GLY A 182 14.02 2.60 26.45
N ALA A 183 14.21 3.91 26.59
CA ALA A 183 13.57 4.73 27.63
C ALA A 183 12.03 4.73 27.51
N THR A 184 11.51 4.78 26.29
CA THR A 184 10.06 4.67 26.01
C THR A 184 9.52 3.30 26.45
N LEU A 185 10.17 2.21 26.07
CA LEU A 185 9.77 0.85 26.46
C LEU A 185 9.86 0.65 27.97
N HIS A 186 10.90 1.19 28.62
CA HIS A 186 11.01 1.17 30.08
C HIS A 186 9.82 1.85 30.75
N HIS A 187 9.44 3.06 30.27
CA HIS A 187 8.27 3.78 30.79
C HIS A 187 6.98 2.98 30.59
N LEU A 188 6.76 2.40 29.42
CA LEU A 188 5.58 1.58 29.12
C LEU A 188 5.48 0.34 30.03
N LEU A 189 6.61 -0.31 30.32
CA LEU A 189 6.65 -1.54 31.15
C LEU A 189 6.56 -1.25 32.64
N THR A 190 7.06 -0.12 33.11
CA THR A 190 7.18 0.19 34.56
C THR A 190 6.21 1.27 35.04
N ARG A 191 5.60 2.03 34.12
CA ARG A 191 4.81 3.26 34.42
C ARG A 191 5.62 4.35 35.14
N ARG A 192 6.95 4.25 35.21
CA ARG A 192 7.83 5.27 35.77
C ARG A 192 8.24 6.23 34.67
N ASP A 193 7.75 7.46 34.80
CA ASP A 193 8.03 8.54 33.85
C ASP A 193 9.49 8.99 34.00
N PRO A 194 10.33 8.85 32.97
CA PRO A 194 11.73 9.29 33.03
C PRO A 194 11.91 10.80 33.29
N ARG A 195 10.90 11.62 33.04
CA ARG A 195 10.93 13.09 33.28
C ARG A 195 10.88 13.45 34.76
N THR A 196 10.32 12.57 35.59
CA THR A 196 10.17 12.78 37.04
C THR A 196 11.26 12.10 37.85
N GLU A 197 12.20 11.44 37.20
CA GLU A 197 13.24 10.64 37.82
C GLU A 197 14.63 11.22 37.54
N PRO A 198 15.67 10.92 38.33
CA PRO A 198 17.01 11.39 38.05
C PRO A 198 17.47 10.97 36.64
N PRO A 199 18.13 11.88 35.87
CA PRO A 199 18.59 11.57 34.52
C PRO A 199 19.53 10.36 34.50
N PHE A 200 19.42 9.53 33.45
CA PHE A 200 20.30 8.37 33.20
C PHE A 200 20.32 7.30 34.29
N SER A 201 19.36 7.28 35.21
CA SER A 201 19.31 6.38 36.37
C SER A 201 18.50 5.09 36.13
N PHE A 202 18.34 4.63 34.87
CA PHE A 202 17.57 3.41 34.58
C PHE A 202 18.09 2.16 35.29
N HIS A 203 19.40 2.05 35.53
CA HIS A 203 20.02 0.96 36.28
C HIS A 203 19.60 0.90 37.78
N GLU A 204 19.17 2.03 38.34
CA GLU A 204 18.63 2.11 39.72
C GLU A 204 17.19 1.62 39.78
N ARG A 205 16.52 1.52 38.65
CA ARG A 205 15.12 1.17 38.47
C ARG A 205 14.92 -0.07 37.58
N PRO A 206 15.49 -1.24 37.95
CA PRO A 206 15.35 -2.43 37.12
C PRO A 206 13.90 -2.79 36.87
N ILE A 207 13.54 -3.05 35.63
CA ILE A 207 12.15 -3.28 35.20
C ILE A 207 11.49 -4.35 36.09
N ARG A 208 12.14 -5.48 36.29
CA ARG A 208 11.59 -6.62 37.03
C ARG A 208 11.44 -6.40 38.54
N LYS A 209 12.08 -5.41 39.13
CA LYS A 209 11.82 -4.99 40.52
C LYS A 209 10.50 -4.22 40.63
N ILE A 210 10.11 -3.50 39.56
CA ILE A 210 8.89 -2.69 39.52
C ILE A 210 7.72 -3.51 38.95
N ASN A 211 7.95 -4.23 37.87
CA ASN A 211 7.00 -5.11 37.21
C ASN A 211 7.57 -6.52 37.05
N PRO A 212 7.34 -7.42 38.04
CA PRO A 212 7.85 -8.79 38.00
C PRO A 212 7.30 -9.67 36.89
N SER A 213 6.18 -9.26 36.24
CA SER A 213 5.56 -10.02 35.17
C SER A 213 6.35 -9.95 33.85
N VAL A 214 7.28 -8.98 33.72
CA VAL A 214 8.11 -8.85 32.52
C VAL A 214 9.17 -9.94 32.46
N SER A 215 9.35 -10.56 31.29
CA SER A 215 10.35 -11.58 31.06
C SER A 215 11.78 -11.06 31.30
N PRO A 216 12.71 -11.90 31.79
CA PRO A 216 14.11 -11.49 31.96
C PRO A 216 14.75 -11.03 30.65
N GLU A 217 14.36 -11.66 29.55
CA GLU A 217 14.89 -11.39 28.21
C GLU A 217 14.49 -10.00 27.69
N LEU A 218 13.21 -9.62 27.84
CA LEU A 218 12.76 -8.27 27.44
C LEU A 218 13.39 -7.20 28.35
N ALA A 219 13.45 -7.44 29.66
CA ALA A 219 14.11 -6.52 30.58
C ALA A 219 15.59 -6.27 30.17
N ALA A 220 16.34 -7.33 29.87
CA ALA A 220 17.74 -7.22 29.43
C ALA A 220 17.90 -6.43 28.11
N ILE A 221 16.96 -6.60 27.16
CA ILE A 221 16.99 -5.82 25.90
C ILE A 221 16.80 -4.32 26.19
N VAL A 222 15.82 -3.99 27.01
CA VAL A 222 15.54 -2.57 27.34
C VAL A 222 16.71 -1.98 28.15
N GLU A 223 17.26 -2.70 29.11
CA GLU A 223 18.43 -2.30 29.90
C GLU A 223 19.66 -2.06 29.00
N ARG A 224 19.91 -2.93 28.01
CA ARG A 224 20.96 -2.73 27.01
C ARG A 224 20.72 -1.47 26.16
N ALA A 225 19.49 -1.23 25.74
CA ALA A 225 19.15 -0.08 24.90
C ALA A 225 19.39 1.26 25.62
N VAL A 226 19.13 1.33 26.95
CA VAL A 226 19.34 2.55 27.75
C VAL A 226 20.74 2.62 28.38
N SER A 227 21.71 1.84 27.90
CA SER A 227 23.10 1.94 28.34
C SER A 227 23.63 3.36 28.19
N TYR A 228 24.34 3.85 29.22
CA TYR A 228 24.94 5.18 29.23
C TYR A 228 25.97 5.34 28.10
N ASP A 229 26.83 4.33 27.91
CA ASP A 229 27.79 4.28 26.81
C ASP A 229 27.10 3.82 25.51
N PRO A 230 27.13 4.61 24.43
CA PRO A 230 26.59 4.22 23.14
C PRO A 230 27.13 2.89 22.59
N SER A 231 28.40 2.56 22.89
CA SER A 231 29.01 1.28 22.45
C SER A 231 28.40 0.05 23.10
N GLY A 232 27.79 0.19 24.27
CA GLY A 232 27.08 -0.89 24.97
C GLY A 232 25.67 -1.17 24.42
N ARG A 233 25.11 -0.26 23.61
CA ARG A 233 23.75 -0.38 23.06
C ARG A 233 23.71 -1.32 21.85
N PHE A 234 22.52 -1.54 21.32
CA PHE A 234 22.36 -2.08 19.97
C PHE A 234 22.93 -1.11 18.95
N GLN A 235 23.69 -1.59 17.97
CA GLN A 235 24.37 -0.73 17.00
C GLN A 235 23.46 -0.34 15.82
N SER A 236 22.27 -0.93 15.73
CA SER A 236 21.23 -0.55 14.77
C SER A 236 19.84 -0.87 15.31
N ALA A 237 18.83 -0.20 14.77
CA ALA A 237 17.43 -0.53 15.05
C ALA A 237 17.07 -1.94 14.57
N LEU A 238 17.72 -2.44 13.51
CA LEU A 238 17.53 -3.81 13.03
C LEU A 238 18.05 -4.84 14.06
N GLU A 239 19.24 -4.63 14.64
CA GLU A 239 19.78 -5.51 15.68
C GLU A 239 18.85 -5.56 16.90
N MET A 240 18.33 -4.41 17.34
CA MET A 240 17.36 -4.35 18.44
C MET A 240 16.05 -5.07 18.09
N LYS A 241 15.53 -4.88 16.86
CA LYS A 241 14.35 -5.59 16.36
C LYS A 241 14.53 -7.10 16.41
N GLU A 242 15.66 -7.62 15.94
CA GLU A 242 15.95 -9.06 15.92
C GLU A 242 15.95 -9.64 17.34
N ALA A 243 16.51 -8.90 18.32
CA ALA A 243 16.48 -9.29 19.72
C ALA A 243 15.05 -9.32 20.28
N LEU A 244 14.23 -8.29 20.02
CA LEU A 244 12.82 -8.25 20.43
C LEU A 244 12.01 -9.37 19.75
N MET A 245 12.25 -9.64 18.48
CA MET A 245 11.62 -10.75 17.74
C MET A 245 11.97 -12.12 18.32
N ALA A 246 13.21 -12.30 18.80
CA ALA A 246 13.62 -13.55 19.48
C ALA A 246 12.80 -13.77 20.77
N VAL A 247 12.58 -12.71 21.56
CA VAL A 247 11.72 -12.78 22.76
C VAL A 247 10.27 -13.09 22.36
N ALA A 248 9.73 -12.42 21.34
CA ALA A 248 8.36 -12.66 20.86
C ALA A 248 8.14 -14.12 20.42
N ARG A 249 9.14 -14.72 19.77
CA ARG A 249 9.11 -16.15 19.40
C ARG A 249 9.10 -17.06 20.62
N LYS A 250 9.93 -16.77 21.62
CA LYS A 250 10.08 -17.60 22.83
C LYS A 250 8.85 -17.53 23.75
N THR A 251 8.24 -16.34 23.89
CA THR A 251 7.08 -16.11 24.75
C THR A 251 5.74 -16.44 24.07
N GLY A 252 5.74 -16.81 22.79
CA GLY A 252 4.51 -16.97 22.01
C GLY A 252 3.77 -15.66 21.71
N SER A 253 4.40 -14.52 22.04
CA SER A 253 3.82 -13.17 21.87
C SER A 253 3.78 -12.69 20.42
N LEU A 254 4.21 -13.52 19.46
CA LEU A 254 4.04 -13.27 18.02
C LEU A 254 2.57 -13.06 17.61
N SER A 255 1.63 -13.60 18.39
CA SER A 255 0.20 -13.33 18.21
C SER A 255 -0.19 -11.87 18.44
N TRP A 256 0.60 -11.09 19.19
CA TRP A 256 0.38 -9.67 19.40
C TRP A 256 1.02 -8.79 18.31
N LEU A 257 2.13 -9.22 17.73
CA LEU A 257 2.66 -8.64 16.46
C LEU A 257 1.65 -8.78 15.34
N GLY A 258 0.72 -9.73 15.47
CA GLY A 258 -0.44 -9.88 14.64
C GLY A 258 -1.72 -9.28 15.21
N ALA A 259 -1.79 -8.72 16.41
CA ALA A 259 -3.01 -8.06 16.91
C ALA A 259 -3.08 -6.58 16.52
N THR A 260 -1.96 -5.95 16.14
CA THR A 260 -1.92 -4.72 15.34
C THR A 260 -2.07 -4.99 13.84
N THR A 261 -1.85 -6.23 13.41
CA THR A 261 -2.10 -6.76 12.05
C THR A 261 -2.77 -8.12 12.06
N GLN A 262 -3.18 -8.65 13.23
CA GLN A 262 -3.81 -9.97 13.30
C GLN A 262 -4.66 -10.14 14.58
N ARG A 263 -5.94 -10.25 14.40
CA ARG A 263 -6.61 -11.42 14.97
C ARG A 263 -6.31 -12.57 14.01
N SER A 264 -5.47 -13.45 14.46
CA SER A 264 -5.15 -14.81 13.97
C SER A 264 -3.75 -15.03 13.39
N THR A 265 -2.83 -15.50 14.24
CA THR A 265 -1.92 -16.61 13.96
C THR A 265 -1.64 -17.34 15.26
N SER A 266 -2.48 -18.27 15.61
CA SER A 266 -2.10 -19.39 16.45
C SER A 266 -1.50 -20.46 15.53
N ALA A 267 -0.35 -20.99 15.97
CA ALA A 267 0.35 -22.15 15.44
C ALA A 267 1.30 -21.92 14.26
N LEU A 268 2.59 -21.71 14.62
CA LEU A 268 3.70 -22.23 13.84
C LEU A 268 3.78 -23.75 14.02
N GLY A 269 2.89 -24.45 13.34
CA GLY A 269 3.11 -25.79 12.84
C GLY A 269 3.31 -25.64 11.34
N THR A 270 4.19 -26.43 10.75
CA THR A 270 4.25 -26.72 9.33
C THR A 270 2.90 -27.34 8.91
N GLY A 271 1.88 -26.50 8.75
CA GLY A 271 0.53 -26.84 8.39
C GLY A 271 -0.03 -25.71 7.56
N LEU A 272 -0.28 -25.96 6.29
CA LEU A 272 -1.23 -25.23 5.45
C LEU A 272 -2.44 -24.87 6.32
N ILE A 273 -2.84 -23.59 6.34
CA ILE A 273 -4.16 -23.21 6.88
C ILE A 273 -5.17 -24.04 6.11
N ASN A 274 -5.81 -24.97 6.79
CA ASN A 274 -6.76 -25.87 6.19
C ASN A 274 -8.00 -25.10 5.71
N LYS A 275 -8.65 -25.60 4.67
CA LYS A 275 -9.88 -25.13 3.99
C LYS A 275 -10.99 -24.61 4.94
N SER A 276 -10.91 -24.88 6.25
CA SER A 276 -11.95 -24.61 7.26
C SER A 276 -11.89 -23.22 7.91
N ASP A 277 -10.81 -22.42 7.75
CA ASP A 277 -10.57 -21.26 8.60
C ASP A 277 -10.85 -19.90 7.97
N ILE A 278 -10.84 -19.77 6.63
CA ILE A 278 -11.16 -18.54 5.92
C ILE A 278 -12.62 -18.59 5.47
N LYS A 279 -13.47 -17.79 6.10
CA LYS A 279 -14.87 -17.65 5.70
C LYS A 279 -15.05 -16.40 4.87
N PRO A 280 -15.79 -16.48 3.72
CA PRO A 280 -16.14 -15.28 2.98
C PRO A 280 -17.05 -14.37 3.81
N LEU A 281 -16.85 -13.06 3.67
CA LEU A 281 -17.76 -12.05 4.21
C LEU A 281 -19.17 -12.26 3.60
N TRP A 282 -19.18 -12.48 2.30
CA TRP A 282 -20.36 -12.88 1.54
C TRP A 282 -19.94 -13.54 0.21
N VAL A 283 -20.87 -14.24 -0.39
CA VAL A 283 -20.75 -14.85 -1.72
C VAL A 283 -22.00 -14.46 -2.50
N PHE A 284 -21.82 -14.03 -3.74
CA PHE A 284 -22.90 -13.79 -4.71
C PHE A 284 -22.82 -14.83 -5.82
N GLU A 285 -23.94 -15.39 -6.24
CA GLU A 285 -24.05 -16.39 -7.31
C GLU A 285 -24.70 -15.77 -8.55
N ALA A 286 -24.02 -15.83 -9.68
CA ALA A 286 -24.51 -15.45 -11.00
C ALA A 286 -25.08 -16.68 -11.73
N GLU A 287 -25.70 -16.47 -12.89
CA GLU A 287 -26.26 -17.57 -13.67
C GLU A 287 -25.19 -18.32 -14.50
N ASP A 288 -23.99 -17.71 -14.70
CA ASP A 288 -22.85 -18.30 -15.41
C ASP A 288 -21.54 -17.76 -14.84
N GLU A 289 -20.40 -18.18 -15.41
CA GLU A 289 -19.04 -17.89 -14.93
C GLU A 289 -18.74 -16.41 -14.76
N ILE A 290 -18.04 -16.08 -13.68
CA ILE A 290 -17.50 -14.73 -13.42
C ILE A 290 -16.00 -14.75 -13.69
N ARG A 291 -15.59 -14.44 -14.94
CA ARG A 291 -14.20 -14.37 -15.38
C ARG A 291 -13.63 -12.95 -15.37
N GLY A 292 -14.50 -11.95 -15.31
CA GLY A 292 -14.11 -10.54 -15.29
C GLY A 292 -13.51 -10.11 -13.97
N THR A 293 -12.68 -9.07 -14.02
CA THR A 293 -12.18 -8.39 -12.82
C THR A 293 -13.28 -7.50 -12.24
N PRO A 294 -13.63 -7.61 -10.96
CA PRO A 294 -14.62 -6.71 -10.35
C PRO A 294 -14.07 -5.28 -10.22
N HIS A 295 -14.96 -4.32 -10.07
CA HIS A 295 -14.63 -2.92 -9.78
C HIS A 295 -15.39 -2.43 -8.56
N PHE A 296 -14.69 -1.82 -7.62
CA PHE A 296 -15.30 -1.20 -6.46
C PHE A 296 -15.39 0.32 -6.66
N TYR A 297 -16.55 0.90 -6.37
CA TYR A 297 -16.74 2.34 -6.33
C TYR A 297 -17.88 2.70 -5.36
N ASP A 298 -17.61 3.57 -4.38
CA ASP A 298 -18.61 4.18 -3.49
C ASP A 298 -19.59 3.15 -2.86
N GLY A 299 -19.03 2.13 -2.19
CA GLY A 299 -19.80 1.10 -1.49
C GLY A 299 -20.50 0.06 -2.40
N THR A 300 -20.23 0.09 -3.70
CA THR A 300 -20.81 -0.84 -4.68
C THR A 300 -19.71 -1.61 -5.41
N VAL A 301 -19.90 -2.90 -5.57
CA VAL A 301 -19.06 -3.77 -6.40
C VAL A 301 -19.77 -4.03 -7.72
N TYR A 302 -19.09 -3.76 -8.83
CA TYR A 302 -19.56 -4.01 -10.18
C TYR A 302 -18.79 -5.15 -10.79
N VAL A 303 -19.48 -6.11 -11.43
CA VAL A 303 -18.83 -7.23 -12.09
C VAL A 303 -19.66 -7.68 -13.31
N GLY A 304 -18.95 -8.06 -14.37
CA GLY A 304 -19.55 -8.71 -15.54
C GLY A 304 -19.46 -10.23 -15.44
N SER A 305 -20.43 -10.92 -16.04
CA SER A 305 -20.50 -12.38 -16.10
C SER A 305 -20.69 -12.87 -17.55
N TYR A 306 -20.42 -14.15 -17.77
CA TYR A 306 -20.71 -14.84 -19.04
C TYR A 306 -22.19 -15.04 -19.29
N ASP A 307 -23.05 -14.95 -18.26
CA ASP A 307 -24.50 -14.92 -18.39
C ASP A 307 -25.05 -13.66 -19.08
N THR A 308 -24.18 -12.89 -19.69
CA THR A 308 -24.46 -11.66 -20.42
C THR A 308 -24.90 -10.47 -19.55
N ASN A 309 -24.79 -10.56 -18.22
CA ASN A 309 -25.19 -9.47 -17.33
C ASN A 309 -23.98 -8.76 -16.72
N VAL A 310 -24.18 -7.47 -16.43
CA VAL A 310 -23.37 -6.71 -15.46
C VAL A 310 -24.20 -6.56 -14.19
N TYR A 311 -23.57 -6.86 -13.07
CA TYR A 311 -24.18 -6.79 -11.75
C TYR A 311 -23.61 -5.64 -10.95
N ALA A 312 -24.48 -4.97 -10.18
CA ALA A 312 -24.09 -4.04 -9.13
C ALA A 312 -24.52 -4.63 -7.79
N LEU A 313 -23.56 -4.81 -6.89
CA LEU A 313 -23.76 -5.44 -5.60
C LEU A 313 -23.37 -4.49 -4.47
N GLN A 314 -24.13 -4.51 -3.39
CA GLN A 314 -23.77 -3.79 -2.18
C GLN A 314 -22.51 -4.42 -1.56
N ALA A 315 -21.44 -3.66 -1.44
CA ALA A 315 -20.13 -4.19 -1.01
C ALA A 315 -20.12 -4.76 0.42
N SER A 316 -21.01 -4.30 1.29
CA SER A 316 -21.07 -4.73 2.70
C SER A 316 -21.67 -6.12 2.90
N ASN A 317 -22.54 -6.59 2.00
CA ASN A 317 -23.30 -7.82 2.20
C ASN A 317 -23.58 -8.64 0.92
N GLY A 318 -23.09 -8.19 -0.24
CA GLY A 318 -23.27 -8.89 -1.52
C GLY A 318 -24.69 -8.82 -2.11
N LYS A 319 -25.60 -8.03 -1.51
CA LYS A 319 -26.97 -7.91 -2.04
C LYS A 319 -26.96 -7.23 -3.39
N MET A 320 -27.63 -7.84 -4.38
CA MET A 320 -27.80 -7.26 -5.71
C MET A 320 -28.65 -5.98 -5.62
N LEU A 321 -28.11 -4.88 -6.14
CA LEU A 321 -28.80 -3.60 -6.28
C LEU A 321 -29.54 -3.52 -7.61
N TRP A 322 -28.88 -3.93 -8.68
CA TRP A 322 -29.44 -4.03 -10.02
C TRP A 322 -28.56 -4.93 -10.90
N LYS A 323 -29.13 -5.41 -12.03
CA LYS A 323 -28.39 -6.04 -13.13
C LYS A 323 -28.80 -5.42 -14.45
N PHE A 324 -27.89 -5.45 -15.42
CA PHE A 324 -28.12 -4.95 -16.79
C PHE A 324 -27.74 -6.03 -17.80
N PRO A 325 -28.65 -6.46 -18.69
CA PRO A 325 -28.38 -7.46 -19.71
C PRO A 325 -27.68 -6.85 -20.93
N THR A 326 -26.73 -7.58 -21.49
CA THR A 326 -26.11 -7.35 -22.80
C THR A 326 -26.45 -8.53 -23.72
N HIS A 327 -25.93 -8.51 -24.97
CA HIS A 327 -26.12 -9.62 -25.91
C HIS A 327 -24.90 -10.55 -25.99
N GLY A 328 -23.89 -10.37 -25.16
CA GLY A 328 -22.70 -11.19 -25.08
C GLY A 328 -22.06 -11.12 -23.69
N GLY A 329 -21.24 -12.11 -23.33
CA GLY A 329 -20.61 -12.15 -22.02
C GLY A 329 -19.76 -10.90 -21.73
N VAL A 330 -19.75 -10.43 -20.49
CA VAL A 330 -18.98 -9.29 -20.04
C VAL A 330 -17.79 -9.74 -19.22
N VAL A 331 -16.62 -9.62 -19.81
CA VAL A 331 -15.32 -10.03 -19.20
C VAL A 331 -14.43 -8.87 -18.85
N THR A 332 -14.76 -7.68 -19.33
CA THR A 332 -14.02 -6.46 -19.03
C THR A 332 -14.21 -6.06 -17.57
N ARG A 333 -13.20 -5.42 -16.99
CA ARG A 333 -13.36 -4.74 -15.71
C ARG A 333 -14.20 -3.48 -15.92
N PRO A 334 -15.39 -3.35 -15.32
CA PRO A 334 -16.13 -2.10 -15.39
C PRO A 334 -15.37 -0.94 -14.79
N LEU A 335 -15.63 0.27 -15.26
CA LEU A 335 -15.07 1.51 -14.73
C LEU A 335 -16.22 2.41 -14.27
N ALA A 336 -16.20 2.88 -13.03
CA ALA A 336 -17.21 3.77 -12.50
C ALA A 336 -16.66 5.18 -12.24
N ASP A 337 -17.44 6.19 -12.52
CA ASP A 337 -17.29 7.56 -12.04
C ASP A 337 -18.42 7.96 -11.07
N LYS A 338 -18.60 9.25 -10.80
CA LYS A 338 -19.65 9.74 -9.90
C LYS A 338 -21.07 9.35 -10.35
N GLU A 339 -21.33 9.33 -11.65
CA GLU A 339 -22.67 9.18 -12.24
C GLU A 339 -22.82 7.93 -13.07
N HIS A 340 -21.74 7.49 -13.73
CA HIS A 340 -21.80 6.45 -14.75
C HIS A 340 -20.98 5.21 -14.42
N LEU A 341 -21.37 4.10 -15.07
CA LEU A 341 -20.60 2.87 -15.17
C LEU A 341 -20.34 2.58 -16.65
N TYR A 342 -19.07 2.30 -16.99
CA TYR A 342 -18.61 2.04 -18.36
C TYR A 342 -18.02 0.64 -18.45
N PHE A 343 -18.35 -0.09 -19.52
CA PHE A 343 -17.78 -1.42 -19.78
C PHE A 343 -17.94 -1.83 -21.24
N GLY A 344 -17.07 -2.72 -21.70
CA GLY A 344 -17.19 -3.38 -23.00
C GLY A 344 -17.80 -4.77 -22.88
N SER A 345 -18.49 -5.23 -23.91
CA SER A 345 -19.09 -6.55 -24.00
C SER A 345 -18.61 -7.32 -25.23
N ARG A 346 -18.68 -8.64 -25.18
CA ARG A 346 -18.39 -9.53 -26.31
C ARG A 346 -19.40 -9.43 -27.46
N ASP A 347 -20.51 -8.72 -27.25
CA ASP A 347 -21.47 -8.39 -28.31
C ASP A 347 -21.01 -7.27 -29.24
N GLY A 348 -19.81 -6.76 -29.07
CA GLY A 348 -19.25 -5.68 -29.88
C GLY A 348 -19.80 -4.30 -29.51
N HIS A 349 -20.33 -4.12 -28.32
CA HIS A 349 -20.77 -2.83 -27.84
C HIS A 349 -20.03 -2.39 -26.58
N PHE A 350 -19.78 -1.10 -26.51
CA PHE A 350 -19.31 -0.43 -25.32
C PHE A 350 -20.48 0.37 -24.71
N TYR A 351 -20.73 0.18 -23.42
CA TYR A 351 -21.90 0.69 -22.72
C TYR A 351 -21.56 1.73 -21.69
N ALA A 352 -22.43 2.73 -21.53
CA ALA A 352 -22.49 3.62 -20.38
C ALA A 352 -23.85 3.54 -19.71
N LEU A 353 -23.88 3.25 -18.41
CA LEU A 353 -25.08 3.17 -17.60
C LEU A 353 -25.07 4.24 -16.51
N LEU A 354 -26.25 4.66 -16.06
CA LEU A 354 -26.37 5.37 -14.79
C LEU A 354 -26.01 4.43 -13.64
N ARG A 355 -24.92 4.75 -12.92
CA ARG A 355 -24.35 3.90 -11.87
C ARG A 355 -25.35 3.48 -10.78
N LYS A 356 -26.23 4.39 -10.37
CA LYS A 356 -27.18 4.14 -9.27
C LYS A 356 -28.31 3.17 -9.63
N HIS A 357 -28.69 3.08 -10.92
CA HIS A 357 -29.91 2.40 -11.32
C HIS A 357 -29.70 1.41 -12.47
N GLY A 358 -28.51 1.30 -13.03
CA GLY A 358 -28.22 0.41 -14.15
C GLY A 358 -28.93 0.80 -15.46
N ARG A 359 -29.52 2.02 -15.56
CA ARG A 359 -30.20 2.45 -16.80
C ARG A 359 -29.16 2.90 -17.83
N GLN A 360 -29.28 2.42 -19.06
CA GLN A 360 -28.42 2.80 -20.17
C GLN A 360 -28.56 4.30 -20.49
N VAL A 361 -27.40 4.96 -20.64
CA VAL A 361 -27.27 6.35 -21.08
C VAL A 361 -26.97 6.39 -22.58
N TRP A 362 -25.94 5.62 -22.97
CA TRP A 362 -25.53 5.49 -24.37
C TRP A 362 -24.83 4.14 -24.57
N GLN A 363 -24.74 3.72 -25.82
CA GLN A 363 -23.89 2.62 -26.27
C GLN A 363 -23.11 3.05 -27.51
N TYR A 364 -21.95 2.44 -27.71
CA TYR A 364 -21.06 2.68 -28.83
C TYR A 364 -20.71 1.34 -29.49
N PRO A 365 -21.04 1.16 -30.80
CA PRO A 365 -20.73 -0.10 -31.49
C PRO A 365 -19.26 -0.15 -31.91
N THR A 366 -18.65 -1.32 -31.78
CA THR A 366 -17.38 -1.72 -32.40
C THR A 366 -17.63 -2.76 -33.48
N GLY A 367 -16.62 -3.04 -34.32
CA GLY A 367 -16.76 -4.06 -35.36
C GLY A 367 -16.74 -5.50 -34.82
N GLN A 368 -16.17 -5.72 -33.62
CA GLN A 368 -15.94 -7.02 -33.01
C GLN A 368 -16.04 -6.94 -31.48
N ALA A 369 -15.85 -8.09 -30.81
CA ALA A 369 -15.90 -8.22 -29.36
C ALA A 369 -14.91 -7.31 -28.62
N ILE A 370 -15.27 -6.84 -27.42
CA ILE A 370 -14.44 -6.02 -26.54
C ILE A 370 -14.01 -6.85 -25.35
N TYR A 371 -12.70 -7.08 -25.24
CA TYR A 371 -12.03 -7.73 -24.09
C TYR A 371 -11.21 -6.75 -23.28
N SER A 372 -10.78 -5.66 -23.90
CA SER A 372 -10.03 -4.59 -23.26
C SER A 372 -10.88 -3.82 -22.26
N SER A 373 -10.41 -3.65 -21.05
CA SER A 373 -11.09 -2.82 -20.05
C SER A 373 -10.90 -1.34 -20.34
N PRO A 374 -11.88 -0.48 -20.04
CA PRO A 374 -11.77 0.95 -20.28
C PRO A 374 -10.77 1.65 -19.35
N ARG A 375 -10.14 2.69 -19.85
CA ARG A 375 -9.45 3.73 -19.07
C ARG A 375 -10.06 5.09 -19.37
N MET A 376 -10.08 5.95 -18.35
CA MET A 376 -10.60 7.30 -18.49
C MET A 376 -9.49 8.32 -18.21
N ALA A 377 -9.35 9.30 -19.08
CA ALA A 377 -8.52 10.47 -18.86
C ALA A 377 -9.13 11.66 -19.60
N GLU A 378 -9.06 12.86 -19.03
CA GLU A 378 -9.50 14.14 -19.65
C GLU A 378 -10.92 14.11 -20.23
N GLY A 379 -11.84 13.33 -19.63
CA GLY A 379 -13.23 13.15 -20.10
C GLY A 379 -13.40 12.21 -21.29
N TYR A 380 -12.35 11.50 -21.69
CA TYR A 380 -12.35 10.47 -22.73
C TYR A 380 -12.20 9.08 -22.16
N LEU A 381 -12.80 8.11 -22.83
CA LEU A 381 -12.66 6.68 -22.57
C LEU A 381 -11.80 6.05 -23.67
N PHE A 382 -10.82 5.27 -23.27
CA PHE A 382 -9.86 4.57 -24.13
C PHE A 382 -10.05 3.07 -23.95
N PHE A 383 -10.26 2.33 -25.02
CA PHE A 383 -10.40 0.85 -24.99
C PHE A 383 -10.06 0.25 -26.36
N GLY A 384 -9.56 -0.98 -26.34
CA GLY A 384 -9.29 -1.75 -27.55
C GLY A 384 -10.46 -2.69 -27.88
N SER A 385 -10.50 -3.15 -29.13
CA SER A 385 -11.45 -4.15 -29.63
C SER A 385 -10.75 -5.18 -30.50
N ASP A 386 -11.38 -6.33 -30.68
CA ASP A 386 -10.93 -7.37 -31.64
C ASP A 386 -11.04 -6.93 -33.10
N ASP A 387 -11.70 -5.80 -33.39
CA ASP A 387 -11.73 -5.18 -34.73
C ASP A 387 -10.38 -4.53 -35.13
N GLY A 388 -9.40 -4.57 -34.25
CA GLY A 388 -8.05 -4.02 -34.49
C GLY A 388 -7.95 -2.52 -34.19
N LEU A 389 -9.01 -1.89 -33.69
CA LEU A 389 -9.02 -0.47 -33.37
C LEU A 389 -8.86 -0.20 -31.88
N LEU A 390 -8.03 0.77 -31.57
CA LEU A 390 -8.13 1.49 -30.31
C LEU A 390 -9.19 2.58 -30.49
N HIS A 391 -10.24 2.51 -29.71
CA HIS A 391 -11.34 3.47 -29.73
C HIS A 391 -11.15 4.51 -28.64
N VAL A 392 -11.43 5.77 -28.99
CA VAL A 392 -11.46 6.89 -28.05
C VAL A 392 -12.79 7.62 -28.20
N VAL A 393 -13.57 7.63 -27.13
CA VAL A 393 -14.91 8.22 -27.11
C VAL A 393 -15.07 9.24 -25.97
N HIS A 394 -15.93 10.22 -26.17
CA HIS A 394 -16.30 11.16 -25.10
C HIS A 394 -17.12 10.43 -24.03
N ALA A 395 -16.70 10.45 -22.77
CA ALA A 395 -17.36 9.74 -21.67
C ALA A 395 -18.83 10.18 -21.47
N ALA A 396 -19.11 11.49 -21.61
CA ALA A 396 -20.46 12.02 -21.40
C ALA A 396 -21.46 11.63 -22.50
N SER A 397 -21.01 11.47 -23.75
CA SER A 397 -21.92 11.33 -24.90
C SER A 397 -21.76 10.05 -25.72
N GLY A 398 -20.70 9.27 -25.50
CA GLY A 398 -20.35 8.09 -26.28
C GLY A 398 -19.95 8.41 -27.74
N ARG A 399 -19.81 9.68 -28.12
CA ARG A 399 -19.39 10.06 -29.47
C ARG A 399 -17.91 9.76 -29.66
N ARG A 400 -17.55 9.19 -30.83
CA ARG A 400 -16.17 8.93 -31.20
C ARG A 400 -15.39 10.25 -31.30
N ALA A 401 -14.30 10.33 -30.58
CA ALA A 401 -13.32 11.41 -30.71
C ALA A 401 -12.35 11.09 -31.85
N TRP A 402 -11.70 9.93 -31.76
CA TRP A 402 -10.83 9.37 -32.79
C TRP A 402 -10.65 7.86 -32.58
N SER A 403 -9.99 7.20 -33.51
CA SER A 403 -9.59 5.80 -33.39
C SER A 403 -8.21 5.59 -34.03
N PHE A 404 -7.46 4.61 -33.56
CA PHE A 404 -6.16 4.22 -34.10
C PHE A 404 -6.21 2.78 -34.58
N ASP A 405 -5.89 2.55 -35.86
CA ASP A 405 -5.93 1.24 -36.49
C ASP A 405 -4.57 0.55 -36.36
N THR A 406 -4.56 -0.63 -35.76
CA THR A 406 -3.38 -1.48 -35.63
C THR A 406 -3.41 -2.68 -36.58
N ALA A 407 -4.54 -2.89 -37.26
CA ALA A 407 -4.84 -4.09 -38.06
C ALA A 407 -4.74 -5.41 -37.27
N SER A 408 -4.73 -5.37 -35.93
CA SER A 408 -4.57 -6.53 -35.04
C SER A 408 -5.41 -6.34 -33.78
N PRO A 409 -6.08 -7.40 -33.26
CA PRO A 409 -6.89 -7.32 -32.06
C PRO A 409 -6.17 -6.66 -30.88
N ILE A 410 -6.88 -5.79 -30.15
CA ILE A 410 -6.36 -5.10 -28.99
C ILE A 410 -7.13 -5.57 -27.75
N ARG A 411 -6.56 -6.51 -27.00
CA ARG A 411 -7.15 -7.07 -25.78
C ARG A 411 -6.50 -6.55 -24.50
N SER A 412 -5.29 -5.96 -24.61
CA SER A 412 -4.67 -5.26 -23.48
C SER A 412 -5.49 -4.05 -23.06
N THR A 413 -5.60 -3.82 -21.75
CA THR A 413 -6.18 -2.57 -21.24
C THR A 413 -5.19 -1.43 -21.46
N PRO A 414 -5.54 -0.33 -22.13
CA PRO A 414 -4.64 0.79 -22.33
C PRO A 414 -4.22 1.41 -20.98
N TYR A 415 -2.98 1.85 -20.88
CA TYR A 415 -2.50 2.68 -19.77
C TYR A 415 -2.37 4.12 -20.25
N VAL A 416 -2.85 5.09 -19.47
CA VAL A 416 -2.80 6.51 -19.79
C VAL A 416 -2.12 7.25 -18.64
N ASP A 417 -1.05 8.00 -18.91
CA ASP A 417 -0.28 8.75 -17.90
C ASP A 417 -0.57 10.27 -17.91
N GLY A 418 -1.57 10.73 -18.67
CA GLY A 418 -1.92 12.14 -18.85
C GLY A 418 -1.24 12.81 -20.06
N GLN A 419 -0.19 12.21 -20.64
CA GLN A 419 0.47 12.68 -21.87
C GLN A 419 0.53 11.60 -22.95
N HIS A 420 0.67 10.35 -22.54
CA HIS A 420 0.84 9.22 -23.42
C HIS A 420 -0.14 8.10 -23.12
N LEU A 421 -0.32 7.27 -24.11
CA LEU A 421 -1.17 6.10 -24.11
C LEU A 421 -0.35 4.88 -24.54
N TYR A 422 -0.36 3.82 -23.73
CA TYR A 422 0.41 2.60 -23.95
C TYR A 422 -0.50 1.40 -24.05
N PHE A 423 -0.31 0.54 -25.05
CA PHE A 423 -1.08 -0.70 -25.22
C PHE A 423 -0.36 -1.69 -26.13
N GLY A 424 -0.70 -2.97 -25.97
CA GLY A 424 -0.19 -4.07 -26.80
C GLY A 424 -1.26 -4.63 -27.72
N THR A 425 -0.84 -5.33 -28.79
CA THR A 425 -1.69 -6.00 -29.77
C THR A 425 -1.41 -7.52 -29.82
N GLU A 426 -2.34 -8.30 -30.35
CA GLU A 426 -2.17 -9.75 -30.50
C GLU A 426 -1.06 -10.15 -31.50
N ASP A 427 -0.69 -9.27 -32.43
CA ASP A 427 0.44 -9.49 -33.32
C ASP A 427 1.81 -9.17 -32.70
N GLY A 428 1.81 -8.65 -31.47
CA GLY A 428 3.04 -8.39 -30.71
C GLY A 428 3.59 -6.97 -30.88
N ASP A 429 2.83 -6.05 -31.42
CA ASP A 429 3.19 -4.64 -31.38
C ASP A 429 2.78 -4.01 -30.04
N PHE A 430 3.67 -3.21 -29.52
CA PHE A 430 3.45 -2.38 -28.35
C PHE A 430 3.60 -0.91 -28.75
N TYR A 431 2.56 -0.14 -28.55
CA TYR A 431 2.50 1.26 -28.98
C TYR A 431 2.57 2.21 -27.79
N CYS A 432 3.26 3.32 -28.01
CA CYS A 432 3.12 4.55 -27.25
C CYS A 432 2.60 5.63 -28.20
N LEU A 433 1.42 6.15 -27.90
CA LEU A 433 0.81 7.26 -28.64
C LEU A 433 0.73 8.49 -27.75
N ASP A 434 0.70 9.70 -28.36
CA ASP A 434 0.18 10.88 -27.67
C ASP A 434 -1.36 10.80 -27.55
N LEU A 435 -1.98 11.68 -26.76
CA LEU A 435 -3.44 11.68 -26.58
C LEU A 435 -4.24 12.10 -27.83
N ARG A 436 -3.55 12.49 -28.93
CA ARG A 436 -4.16 12.79 -30.24
C ARG A 436 -4.07 11.60 -31.18
N GLY A 437 -3.48 10.47 -30.75
CA GLY A 437 -3.34 9.26 -31.54
C GLY A 437 -2.11 9.20 -32.46
N LYS A 438 -1.14 10.12 -32.29
CA LYS A 438 0.12 10.07 -33.04
C LYS A 438 1.11 9.15 -32.33
N ILE A 439 1.77 8.28 -33.12
CA ILE A 439 2.80 7.37 -32.60
C ILE A 439 4.00 8.20 -32.10
N THR A 440 4.33 8.02 -30.82
CA THR A 440 5.56 8.53 -30.20
C THR A 440 6.68 7.53 -30.41
N TRP A 441 6.41 6.27 -30.10
CA TRP A 441 7.31 5.14 -30.42
C TRP A 441 6.51 3.83 -30.50
N ARG A 442 7.13 2.82 -31.09
CA ARG A 442 6.59 1.47 -31.25
C ARG A 442 7.68 0.45 -30.92
N TYR A 443 7.33 -0.59 -30.21
CA TYR A 443 8.18 -1.74 -29.94
C TYR A 443 7.54 -3.01 -30.52
N ARG A 444 8.31 -3.91 -31.11
CA ARG A 444 7.83 -5.19 -31.65
C ARG A 444 8.36 -6.35 -30.82
N SER A 445 7.47 -7.11 -30.18
CA SER A 445 7.79 -8.39 -29.56
C SER A 445 7.70 -9.53 -30.58
N LYS A 446 8.16 -10.72 -30.18
CA LYS A 446 8.08 -11.91 -31.05
C LYS A 446 6.73 -12.62 -31.00
N ARG A 447 5.89 -12.31 -30.03
CA ARG A 447 4.58 -12.91 -29.76
C ARG A 447 3.59 -11.85 -29.34
N GLY A 448 2.30 -12.21 -29.43
CA GLY A 448 1.21 -11.31 -29.06
C GLY A 448 1.33 -10.76 -27.64
N ILE A 449 0.81 -9.54 -27.43
CA ILE A 449 0.80 -8.85 -26.14
C ILE A 449 -0.66 -8.61 -25.77
N THR A 450 -1.18 -9.44 -24.85
CA THR A 450 -2.53 -9.30 -24.29
C THR A 450 -2.52 -8.81 -22.85
N SER A 451 -1.36 -8.89 -22.18
CA SER A 451 -1.18 -8.30 -20.85
C SER A 451 -1.33 -6.79 -20.90
N SER A 452 -1.96 -6.22 -19.89
CA SER A 452 -2.09 -4.77 -19.75
C SER A 452 -0.79 -4.17 -19.21
N PRO A 453 -0.31 -3.05 -19.78
CA PRO A 453 0.92 -2.42 -19.31
C PRO A 453 0.73 -1.74 -17.95
N THR A 454 1.82 -1.69 -17.19
CA THR A 454 1.91 -0.96 -15.92
C THR A 454 3.09 -0.01 -16.00
N LEU A 455 2.85 1.28 -15.76
CA LEU A 455 3.89 2.30 -15.67
C LEU A 455 4.29 2.50 -14.20
N HIS A 456 5.57 2.47 -13.92
CA HIS A 456 6.12 2.75 -12.60
C HIS A 456 7.49 3.43 -12.75
N GLU A 457 7.69 4.58 -12.11
CA GLU A 457 8.95 5.35 -12.12
C GLU A 457 9.58 5.52 -13.52
N GLY A 458 8.77 5.91 -14.51
CA GLY A 458 9.24 6.14 -15.88
C GLY A 458 9.55 4.85 -16.68
N THR A 459 9.30 3.68 -16.13
CA THR A 459 9.47 2.38 -16.77
C THR A 459 8.11 1.75 -17.06
N ILE A 460 7.88 1.30 -18.30
CA ILE A 460 6.68 0.57 -18.68
C ILE A 460 6.94 -0.93 -18.70
N TYR A 461 6.10 -1.69 -18.00
CA TYR A 461 6.20 -3.14 -17.87
C TYR A 461 5.02 -3.82 -18.57
N PHE A 462 5.29 -4.84 -19.36
CA PHE A 462 4.29 -5.70 -19.99
C PHE A 462 4.89 -7.07 -20.30
N ALA A 463 4.06 -8.08 -20.58
CA ALA A 463 4.52 -9.42 -20.93
C ALA A 463 3.85 -9.91 -22.22
N ASP A 464 4.52 -10.81 -22.94
CA ASP A 464 4.00 -11.40 -24.17
C ASP A 464 3.53 -12.85 -23.99
N LEU A 465 2.76 -13.35 -24.96
CA LEU A 465 2.28 -14.73 -25.03
C LEU A 465 3.42 -15.76 -25.23
N GLY A 466 4.66 -15.31 -25.46
CA GLY A 466 5.84 -16.15 -25.51
C GLY A 466 6.56 -16.31 -24.17
N GLY A 467 6.07 -15.64 -23.12
CA GLY A 467 6.65 -15.73 -21.77
C GLY A 467 7.82 -14.78 -21.53
N VAL A 468 7.87 -13.67 -22.21
CA VAL A 468 8.86 -12.63 -21.94
C VAL A 468 8.19 -11.44 -21.26
N LEU A 469 8.67 -11.10 -20.06
CA LEU A 469 8.37 -9.86 -19.36
C LEU A 469 9.37 -8.79 -19.82
N TYR A 470 8.87 -7.65 -20.21
CA TYR A 470 9.65 -6.51 -20.68
C TYR A 470 9.57 -5.34 -19.71
N ALA A 471 10.70 -4.66 -19.54
CA ALA A 471 10.79 -3.32 -18.94
C ALA A 471 11.41 -2.39 -19.98
N LEU A 472 10.66 -1.37 -20.40
CA LEU A 472 11.08 -0.36 -21.34
C LEU A 472 11.05 1.01 -20.69
N ASP A 473 11.97 1.87 -21.09
CA ASP A 473 11.90 3.29 -20.79
C ASP A 473 10.62 3.88 -21.44
N ALA A 474 9.75 4.46 -20.64
CA ALA A 474 8.43 4.90 -21.10
C ALA A 474 8.50 6.06 -22.11
N GLN A 475 9.55 6.89 -22.05
CA GLN A 475 9.72 8.03 -22.92
C GLN A 475 10.25 7.66 -24.31
N SER A 476 11.23 6.74 -24.35
CA SER A 476 11.97 6.38 -25.58
C SER A 476 11.56 5.05 -26.18
N GLY A 477 10.91 4.16 -25.42
CA GLY A 477 10.61 2.79 -25.83
C GLY A 477 11.83 1.85 -25.85
N TRP A 478 12.99 2.29 -25.32
CA TRP A 478 14.19 1.46 -25.26
C TRP A 478 14.07 0.42 -24.17
N VAL A 479 14.53 -0.80 -24.49
CA VAL A 479 14.51 -1.92 -23.55
C VAL A 479 15.56 -1.71 -22.46
N ILE A 480 15.09 -1.62 -21.20
CA ILE A 480 15.97 -1.59 -20.02
C ILE A 480 16.42 -3.02 -19.72
N TRP A 481 15.46 -3.95 -19.60
CA TRP A 481 15.74 -5.38 -19.42
C TRP A 481 14.58 -6.25 -19.90
N ARG A 482 14.84 -7.56 -19.99
CA ARG A 482 13.86 -8.61 -20.29
C ARG A 482 14.08 -9.77 -19.35
N PHE A 483 12.98 -10.37 -18.90
CA PHE A 483 12.99 -11.61 -18.13
C PHE A 483 12.19 -12.69 -18.87
N ARG A 484 12.70 -13.91 -18.93
CA ARG A 484 12.04 -15.02 -19.64
C ARG A 484 11.48 -16.03 -18.66
N MET A 485 10.18 -16.26 -18.74
CA MET A 485 9.44 -17.34 -18.09
C MET A 485 9.47 -18.61 -18.94
N ASP A 486 9.12 -19.75 -18.34
CA ASP A 486 9.14 -21.05 -19.04
C ASP A 486 8.01 -21.19 -20.08
N LYS A 487 6.86 -20.52 -19.88
CA LYS A 487 5.74 -20.43 -20.85
C LYS A 487 5.18 -19.01 -20.90
N GLY A 488 4.24 -18.81 -21.84
CA GLY A 488 3.56 -17.55 -22.06
C GLY A 488 2.67 -17.08 -20.90
N THR A 489 2.24 -15.83 -20.96
CA THR A 489 1.32 -15.28 -19.98
C THR A 489 0.33 -14.30 -20.59
N ILE A 490 -0.88 -14.25 -20.01
CA ILE A 490 -1.89 -13.19 -20.18
C ILE A 490 -2.00 -12.30 -18.93
N SER A 491 -1.30 -12.68 -17.85
CA SER A 491 -1.27 -11.94 -16.59
C SER A 491 -0.57 -10.59 -16.79
N SER A 492 -1.18 -9.54 -16.28
CA SER A 492 -0.59 -8.19 -16.28
C SER A 492 0.33 -8.03 -15.09
N PRO A 493 1.49 -7.38 -15.23
CA PRO A 493 2.44 -7.21 -14.14
C PRO A 493 1.89 -6.25 -13.07
N ALA A 494 1.99 -6.64 -11.80
CA ALA A 494 1.87 -5.74 -10.66
C ALA A 494 3.26 -5.30 -10.22
N VAL A 495 3.46 -4.00 -10.06
CA VAL A 495 4.79 -3.39 -9.87
C VAL A 495 4.85 -2.59 -8.58
N THR A 496 5.97 -2.69 -7.88
CA THR A 496 6.40 -1.84 -6.76
C THR A 496 7.79 -1.29 -7.04
N ASP A 497 8.34 -0.46 -6.18
CA ASP A 497 9.71 0.08 -6.34
C ASP A 497 10.78 -1.01 -6.52
N ARG A 498 10.56 -2.22 -5.98
CA ARG A 498 11.56 -3.30 -5.96
C ARG A 498 11.17 -4.54 -6.74
N TYR A 499 9.89 -4.77 -6.97
CA TYR A 499 9.38 -6.05 -7.46
C TYR A 499 8.34 -5.88 -8.56
N VAL A 500 8.44 -6.76 -9.55
CA VAL A 500 7.41 -7.02 -10.54
C VAL A 500 6.88 -8.42 -10.32
N VAL A 501 5.58 -8.58 -10.12
CA VAL A 501 4.95 -9.89 -9.90
C VAL A 501 3.96 -10.17 -11.01
N LEU A 502 3.92 -11.41 -11.52
CA LEU A 502 2.96 -11.86 -12.53
C LEU A 502 2.78 -13.39 -12.50
N GLY A 503 1.66 -13.86 -13.03
CA GLY A 503 1.38 -15.28 -13.22
C GLY A 503 1.84 -15.78 -14.59
N SER A 504 1.98 -17.10 -14.77
CA SER A 504 2.38 -17.73 -16.03
C SER A 504 1.59 -19.02 -16.31
N ALA A 505 1.51 -19.39 -17.58
CA ALA A 505 0.93 -20.65 -18.04
C ALA A 505 1.81 -21.87 -17.70
N ASP A 506 3.03 -21.69 -17.19
CA ASP A 506 3.89 -22.74 -16.68
C ASP A 506 3.56 -23.17 -15.25
N THR A 507 2.41 -22.75 -14.72
CA THR A 507 1.94 -23.01 -13.36
C THR A 507 2.73 -22.28 -12.27
N SER A 508 3.38 -21.16 -12.61
CA SER A 508 4.20 -20.42 -11.66
C SER A 508 3.71 -18.97 -11.49
N ILE A 509 3.92 -18.45 -10.29
CA ILE A 509 3.89 -17.04 -9.98
C ILE A 509 5.34 -16.59 -9.86
N TYR A 510 5.71 -15.56 -10.60
CA TYR A 510 7.07 -15.02 -10.63
C TYR A 510 7.12 -13.68 -9.92
N CYS A 511 8.20 -13.47 -9.17
CA CYS A 511 8.62 -12.17 -8.69
C CYS A 511 10.00 -11.86 -9.26
N VAL A 512 10.11 -10.71 -9.90
CA VAL A 512 11.31 -10.26 -10.60
C VAL A 512 11.72 -8.89 -10.03
N ALA A 513 13.01 -8.67 -9.84
CA ALA A 513 13.52 -7.39 -9.35
C ALA A 513 13.41 -6.30 -10.44
N THR A 514 12.93 -5.11 -10.07
CA THR A 514 12.71 -3.98 -11.00
C THR A 514 14.00 -3.44 -11.59
N ASP A 515 15.12 -3.46 -10.84
CA ASP A 515 16.40 -2.85 -11.23
C ASP A 515 17.10 -3.59 -12.39
N ARG A 516 17.07 -4.92 -12.40
CA ARG A 516 17.87 -5.76 -13.33
C ARG A 516 17.11 -6.90 -13.98
N GLY A 517 15.81 -7.04 -13.72
CA GLY A 517 15.01 -8.12 -14.29
C GLY A 517 15.46 -9.52 -13.86
N ARG A 518 15.97 -9.69 -12.64
CA ARG A 518 16.39 -11.00 -12.09
C ARG A 518 15.26 -11.61 -11.28
N GLU A 519 15.08 -12.93 -11.39
CA GLU A 519 14.16 -13.67 -10.54
C GLU A 519 14.55 -13.52 -9.07
N VAL A 520 13.58 -13.09 -8.24
CA VAL A 520 13.72 -13.00 -6.79
C VAL A 520 13.20 -14.27 -6.15
N TRP A 521 12.00 -14.68 -6.56
CA TRP A 521 11.39 -15.93 -6.16
C TRP A 521 10.39 -16.41 -7.21
N ARG A 522 10.07 -17.71 -7.13
CA ARG A 522 9.06 -18.39 -7.94
C ARG A 522 8.22 -19.28 -7.02
N PHE A 523 6.90 -19.19 -7.13
CA PHE A 523 5.97 -20.05 -6.42
C PHE A 523 5.20 -20.93 -7.41
N LYS A 524 5.17 -22.24 -7.18
CA LYS A 524 4.44 -23.21 -8.00
C LYS A 524 3.01 -23.37 -7.51
N THR A 525 2.05 -23.32 -8.44
CA THR A 525 0.64 -23.68 -8.28
C THR A 525 0.36 -25.01 -8.99
N ASP A 526 -0.83 -25.57 -8.81
CA ASP A 526 -1.21 -26.85 -9.42
C ASP A 526 -1.68 -26.70 -10.87
N HIS A 527 -2.01 -25.47 -11.32
CA HIS A 527 -2.42 -25.16 -12.69
C HIS A 527 -1.92 -23.78 -13.13
N GLN A 528 -2.12 -23.42 -14.41
CA GLN A 528 -1.73 -22.11 -14.96
C GLN A 528 -2.32 -20.94 -14.15
N VAL A 529 -1.60 -19.81 -14.15
CA VAL A 529 -1.97 -18.60 -13.39
C VAL A 529 -2.30 -17.46 -14.37
N PRO A 530 -3.55 -17.40 -14.87
CA PRO A 530 -3.97 -16.39 -15.84
C PRO A 530 -4.31 -15.04 -15.20
N GLY A 531 -4.74 -15.04 -13.94
CA GLY A 531 -5.10 -13.83 -13.21
C GLY A 531 -3.93 -12.88 -13.02
N SER A 532 -4.19 -11.58 -13.02
CA SER A 532 -3.15 -10.60 -12.67
C SER A 532 -3.09 -10.42 -11.16
N PRO A 533 -1.89 -10.34 -10.58
CA PRO A 533 -1.74 -10.15 -9.14
C PRO A 533 -2.16 -8.77 -8.70
N VAL A 534 -2.58 -8.67 -7.44
CA VAL A 534 -2.70 -7.42 -6.70
C VAL A 534 -1.71 -7.47 -5.54
N ILE A 535 -0.89 -6.43 -5.43
CA ILE A 535 0.01 -6.24 -4.29
C ILE A 535 -0.68 -5.29 -3.32
N PHE A 536 -0.83 -5.74 -2.09
CA PHE A 536 -1.38 -4.92 -1.03
C PHE A 536 -0.56 -5.12 0.23
N GLN A 537 -0.02 -4.02 0.76
CA GLN A 537 0.96 -4.03 1.84
C GLN A 537 2.20 -4.88 1.44
N ASP A 538 2.49 -5.93 2.19
CA ASP A 538 3.62 -6.86 1.98
C ASP A 538 3.16 -8.22 1.43
N ALA A 539 1.98 -8.29 0.82
CA ALA A 539 1.40 -9.51 0.30
C ALA A 539 0.99 -9.40 -1.18
N VAL A 540 1.09 -10.52 -1.88
CA VAL A 540 0.62 -10.72 -3.24
C VAL A 540 -0.63 -11.59 -3.22
N TYR A 541 -1.69 -11.14 -3.86
CA TYR A 541 -2.93 -11.88 -4.01
C TYR A 541 -3.15 -12.19 -5.49
N ILE A 542 -3.34 -13.45 -5.83
CA ILE A 542 -3.46 -13.88 -7.22
C ILE A 542 -4.32 -15.15 -7.34
N GLY A 543 -5.22 -15.17 -8.33
CA GLY A 543 -6.02 -16.32 -8.66
C GLY A 543 -5.31 -17.29 -9.60
N SER A 544 -5.54 -18.59 -9.44
CA SER A 544 -5.03 -19.64 -10.29
C SER A 544 -6.17 -20.49 -10.89
N ALA A 545 -5.91 -21.09 -12.04
CA ALA A 545 -6.83 -22.02 -12.68
C ALA A 545 -6.97 -23.36 -11.94
N ASP A 546 -6.20 -23.57 -10.86
CA ASP A 546 -6.40 -24.68 -9.93
C ASP A 546 -7.55 -24.44 -8.92
N GLY A 547 -8.27 -23.31 -9.06
CA GLY A 547 -9.38 -22.93 -8.19
C GLY A 547 -8.96 -22.33 -6.85
N ASN A 548 -7.71 -21.92 -6.68
CA ASN A 548 -7.29 -21.26 -5.45
C ASN A 548 -6.95 -19.79 -5.69
N LEU A 549 -7.37 -18.95 -4.74
CA LEU A 549 -6.79 -17.63 -4.53
C LEU A 549 -5.62 -17.78 -3.57
N TYR A 550 -4.43 -17.38 -4.01
CA TYR A 550 -3.20 -17.43 -3.24
C TYR A 550 -2.89 -16.09 -2.60
N CYS A 551 -2.45 -16.11 -1.35
CA CYS A 551 -1.82 -15.00 -0.66
C CYS A 551 -0.36 -15.39 -0.35
N LEU A 552 0.58 -14.68 -0.97
CA LEU A 552 2.01 -14.91 -0.81
C LEU A 552 2.68 -13.70 -0.17
N GLU A 553 3.74 -13.93 0.59
CA GLU A 553 4.59 -12.87 1.09
C GLU A 553 5.38 -12.24 -0.07
N LEU A 554 5.30 -10.93 -0.24
CA LEU A 554 5.89 -10.23 -1.38
C LEU A 554 7.40 -10.41 -1.50
N GLN A 555 8.13 -10.41 -0.38
CA GLN A 555 9.59 -10.47 -0.39
C GLN A 555 10.15 -11.86 -0.63
N SER A 556 9.47 -12.91 -0.15
CA SER A 556 9.99 -14.28 -0.14
C SER A 556 9.21 -15.26 -1.02
N GLY A 557 8.02 -14.89 -1.49
CA GLY A 557 7.12 -15.81 -2.19
C GLY A 557 6.52 -16.91 -1.30
N ARG A 558 6.73 -16.86 0.02
CA ARG A 558 6.21 -17.85 0.94
C ARG A 558 4.69 -17.76 1.01
N LEU A 559 4.02 -18.93 0.92
CA LEU A 559 2.57 -19.03 1.07
C LEU A 559 2.15 -18.60 2.48
N ARG A 560 1.29 -17.60 2.57
CA ARG A 560 0.61 -17.21 3.81
C ARG A 560 -0.65 -18.03 4.01
N TRP A 561 -1.49 -18.05 2.96
CA TRP A 561 -2.71 -18.83 2.91
C TRP A 561 -3.21 -19.00 1.47
N LYS A 562 -4.13 -19.91 1.25
CA LYS A 562 -4.89 -20.04 0.03
C LYS A 562 -6.36 -20.28 0.33
N PHE A 563 -7.23 -19.73 -0.51
CA PHE A 563 -8.68 -19.91 -0.42
C PHE A 563 -9.17 -20.67 -1.65
N PRO A 564 -9.79 -21.84 -1.48
CA PRO A 564 -10.29 -22.64 -2.58
C PRO A 564 -11.69 -22.21 -3.00
N THR A 565 -11.94 -22.25 -4.31
CA THR A 565 -13.24 -22.17 -4.96
C THR A 565 -13.55 -23.48 -5.68
N ASP A 566 -14.79 -23.66 -6.13
CA ASP A 566 -15.20 -24.86 -6.84
C ASP A 566 -14.87 -24.81 -8.35
N GLY A 567 -14.24 -23.73 -8.83
CA GLY A 567 -13.83 -23.53 -10.21
C GLY A 567 -12.59 -22.66 -10.37
N PRO A 568 -11.95 -22.63 -11.55
CA PRO A 568 -10.84 -21.75 -11.86
C PRO A 568 -11.07 -20.28 -11.54
N ILE A 569 -10.03 -19.61 -11.00
CA ILE A 569 -10.01 -18.16 -10.81
C ILE A 569 -9.17 -17.56 -11.95
N THR A 570 -9.84 -16.99 -12.95
CA THR A 570 -9.18 -16.44 -14.15
C THR A 570 -9.12 -14.92 -14.16
N GLY A 571 -10.05 -14.26 -13.44
CA GLY A 571 -10.07 -12.82 -13.24
C GLY A 571 -9.04 -12.35 -12.20
N SER A 572 -8.73 -11.06 -12.23
CA SER A 572 -7.84 -10.46 -11.25
C SER A 572 -8.62 -10.09 -9.98
N PRO A 573 -8.08 -10.31 -8.78
CA PRO A 573 -8.70 -9.82 -7.55
C PRO A 573 -8.61 -8.30 -7.45
N VAL A 574 -9.50 -7.69 -6.68
CA VAL A 574 -9.49 -6.26 -6.35
C VAL A 574 -9.62 -6.10 -4.85
N ILE A 575 -8.82 -5.23 -4.26
CA ILE A 575 -8.83 -4.98 -2.82
C ILE A 575 -9.34 -3.56 -2.55
N TYR A 576 -10.28 -3.46 -1.63
CA TYR A 576 -10.76 -2.19 -1.11
C TYR A 576 -11.14 -2.34 0.37
N ASN A 577 -10.67 -1.41 1.22
CA ASN A 577 -10.93 -1.41 2.68
C ASN A 577 -10.69 -2.78 3.34
N ASN A 578 -9.56 -3.42 3.05
CA ASN A 578 -9.19 -4.76 3.56
C ASN A 578 -10.18 -5.88 3.16
N VAL A 579 -10.98 -5.67 2.13
CA VAL A 579 -11.81 -6.72 1.53
C VAL A 579 -11.31 -7.00 0.13
N ILE A 580 -11.03 -8.26 -0.17
CA ILE A 580 -10.69 -8.73 -1.51
C ILE A 580 -11.92 -9.28 -2.20
N TYR A 581 -12.15 -8.82 -3.43
CA TYR A 581 -13.24 -9.27 -4.28
C TYR A 581 -12.65 -9.96 -5.51
N PHE A 582 -13.16 -11.14 -5.84
CA PHE A 582 -12.74 -11.90 -7.02
C PHE A 582 -13.82 -12.84 -7.50
N GLY A 583 -13.90 -13.02 -8.81
CA GLY A 583 -14.80 -13.96 -9.46
C GLY A 583 -14.14 -15.31 -9.72
N SER A 584 -14.97 -16.35 -9.83
CA SER A 584 -14.55 -17.70 -10.19
C SER A 584 -15.48 -18.27 -11.28
N THR A 585 -15.00 -19.27 -12.01
CA THR A 585 -15.81 -19.99 -12.99
C THR A 585 -16.84 -20.95 -12.35
N ASP A 586 -16.88 -21.01 -11.02
CA ASP A 586 -17.96 -21.65 -10.27
C ASP A 586 -19.21 -20.77 -10.15
N HIS A 587 -19.34 -19.74 -10.99
CA HIS A 587 -20.42 -18.77 -11.08
C HIS A 587 -20.50 -17.80 -9.88
N ARG A 588 -19.48 -17.74 -9.02
CA ARG A 588 -19.54 -16.96 -7.79
C ARG A 588 -18.56 -15.79 -7.77
N LEU A 589 -19.04 -14.70 -7.18
CA LEU A 589 -18.19 -13.58 -6.74
C LEU A 589 -18.00 -13.69 -5.22
N TYR A 590 -16.79 -13.71 -4.80
CA TYR A 590 -16.38 -13.82 -3.40
C TYR A 590 -15.93 -12.49 -2.84
N ALA A 591 -16.28 -12.22 -1.59
CA ALA A 591 -15.67 -11.15 -0.80
C ALA A 591 -15.04 -11.76 0.46
N LEU A 592 -13.75 -11.60 0.62
CA LEU A 592 -12.99 -12.07 1.80
C LEU A 592 -12.41 -10.89 2.54
N VAL A 593 -12.50 -10.91 3.87
CA VAL A 593 -11.75 -9.96 4.70
C VAL A 593 -10.29 -10.41 4.72
N ILE A 594 -9.39 -9.53 4.33
CA ILE A 594 -7.94 -9.74 4.44
C ILE A 594 -7.43 -8.96 5.64
N ASN A 595 -6.84 -9.69 6.56
CA ASN A 595 -6.28 -9.15 7.80
C ASN A 595 -4.78 -8.98 7.66
#